data_4c88aa96fe9854f41c4b71d995c60d3b
#
_entry.id   4c88aa96fe9854f41c4b71d995c60d3b
#
_cell.length_a   1.000
_cell.length_b   1.000
_cell.length_c   1.000
_cell.angle_alpha   90.00
_cell.angle_beta   90.00
_cell.angle_gamma   90.00
#
_symmetry.space_group_name_H-M   'P 1'
#
loop_
_entity.id
_entity.type
_entity.pdbx_description
1 polymer ?
#
loop_
_entity_poly.entity_id
_entity_poly.type
_entity_poly.pdbx_seq_one_letter_code
_entity_poly.pdbx_strand_id
1 'polypeptide(L)'
;MSTAAAYQSTAGSALDVDRPFYSRVAEALDSRQLIDSFVLPIRSGRAWTVPAGHVCRLVAIEGPQVGDLNLWSLQNPRERFWAARTRQLQRAHVSTHDRLWSTLPYLRPLATITNDSLAEYGVDGEGGRVHDTLGSRCDPYVNRMLTGEDFDFPCHSNLTRAVLPYGLTEFDIHDVLNVFQCTGLNQHDEYFMKASPAKRGDFLEFFAEIDLLCALSTCPGGDLSVPLWGPGARDPLEVCRPLGVEVYRVAPQMLHGWASPEPAAYRNTHGMRMPRWEDQ
;
A
#
# COMPACT_ATOMS: atom_id res chain seq x y z
N MET A 1 -19.32 -11.78 -24.00
CA MET A 1 -19.54 -10.39 -23.51
C MET A 1 -18.28 -9.93 -22.79
N SER A 2 -17.78 -8.73 -23.12
CA SER A 2 -16.64 -8.16 -22.37
C SER A 2 -17.11 -7.80 -20.97
N THR A 3 -16.38 -8.22 -19.93
CA THR A 3 -16.62 -7.81 -18.54
C THR A 3 -15.99 -6.44 -18.34
N ALA A 4 -16.82 -5.39 -18.31
CA ALA A 4 -16.35 -4.04 -18.01
C ALA A 4 -16.06 -3.88 -16.50
N ALA A 5 -15.15 -2.97 -16.15
CA ALA A 5 -14.93 -2.59 -14.76
C ALA A 5 -16.22 -2.03 -14.13
N ALA A 6 -16.48 -2.38 -12.86
CA ALA A 6 -17.69 -1.94 -12.15
C ALA A 6 -17.74 -0.42 -11.98
N TYR A 7 -16.58 0.20 -11.77
CA TYR A 7 -16.42 1.64 -11.66
C TYR A 7 -15.54 2.14 -12.79
N GLN A 8 -16.05 3.09 -13.56
CA GLN A 8 -15.34 3.68 -14.68
C GLN A 8 -15.07 5.16 -14.40
N SER A 9 -13.90 5.62 -14.80
CA SER A 9 -13.56 7.04 -14.73
C SER A 9 -14.45 7.84 -15.67
N THR A 10 -14.92 8.99 -15.17
CA THR A 10 -15.55 10.03 -15.98
C THR A 10 -14.71 11.31 -15.85
N ALA A 11 -14.68 12.12 -16.90
CA ALA A 11 -13.91 13.36 -16.91
C ALA A 11 -14.25 14.24 -15.70
N GLY A 12 -13.22 14.68 -14.99
CA GLY A 12 -13.32 15.51 -13.80
C GLY A 12 -13.75 14.78 -12.52
N SER A 13 -13.96 13.46 -12.57
CA SER A 13 -14.18 12.65 -11.36
C SER A 13 -12.87 12.38 -10.62
N ALA A 14 -12.96 12.02 -9.34
CA ALA A 14 -11.77 11.62 -8.58
C ALA A 14 -11.05 10.36 -9.10
N LEU A 15 -11.65 9.63 -10.03
CA LEU A 15 -11.02 8.52 -10.77
C LEU A 15 -10.30 8.99 -12.05
N ASP A 16 -10.52 10.24 -12.46
CA ASP A 16 -9.83 10.87 -13.60
C ASP A 16 -8.48 11.41 -13.12
N VAL A 17 -7.45 10.62 -13.32
CA VAL A 17 -6.09 10.92 -12.85
C VAL A 17 -5.37 11.82 -13.84
N ASP A 18 -4.85 12.96 -13.38
CA ASP A 18 -3.96 13.83 -14.18
C ASP A 18 -2.61 13.13 -14.41
N ARG A 19 -2.62 12.13 -15.29
CA ARG A 19 -1.42 11.34 -15.62
C ARG A 19 -0.24 12.21 -16.07
N PRO A 20 -0.43 13.27 -16.90
CA PRO A 20 0.67 14.17 -17.25
C PRO A 20 1.34 14.83 -16.04
N PHE A 21 0.56 15.22 -15.02
CA PHE A 21 1.11 15.77 -13.78
C PHE A 21 1.99 14.75 -13.06
N TYR A 22 1.48 13.54 -12.78
CA TYR A 22 2.24 12.52 -12.05
C TYR A 22 3.44 11.99 -12.83
N SER A 23 3.36 11.91 -14.17
CA SER A 23 4.51 11.56 -15.02
C SER A 23 5.61 12.62 -14.93
N ARG A 24 5.26 13.92 -15.00
CA ARG A 24 6.24 14.99 -14.78
C ARG A 24 6.89 14.92 -13.40
N VAL A 25 6.10 14.64 -12.36
CA VAL A 25 6.64 14.45 -11.02
C VAL A 25 7.60 13.25 -11.01
N ALA A 26 7.26 12.11 -11.63
CA ALA A 26 8.11 10.93 -11.70
C ALA A 26 9.44 11.16 -12.44
N GLU A 27 9.41 11.92 -13.53
CA GLU A 27 10.56 12.19 -14.39
C GLU A 27 11.51 13.27 -13.85
N ALA A 28 11.02 14.15 -12.97
CA ALA A 28 11.75 15.31 -12.50
C ALA A 28 12.77 15.00 -11.38
N LEU A 29 13.63 13.99 -11.58
CA LEU A 29 14.56 13.50 -10.56
C LEU A 29 15.53 14.59 -10.07
N ASP A 30 16.08 15.40 -10.96
CA ASP A 30 17.02 16.47 -10.64
C ASP A 30 16.40 17.64 -9.84
N SER A 31 15.07 17.74 -9.83
CA SER A 31 14.31 18.78 -9.09
C SER A 31 13.81 18.31 -7.73
N ARG A 32 14.17 17.10 -7.31
CA ARG A 32 13.79 16.53 -6.02
C ARG A 32 14.91 16.65 -5.02
N GLN A 33 14.56 16.93 -3.78
CA GLN A 33 15.47 16.92 -2.66
C GLN A 33 15.18 15.73 -1.77
N LEU A 34 16.15 14.84 -1.58
CA LEU A 34 16.07 13.77 -0.58
C LEU A 34 16.01 14.42 0.80
N ILE A 35 14.95 14.18 1.57
CA ILE A 35 14.74 14.75 2.90
C ILE A 35 14.83 13.71 4.01
N ASP A 36 14.56 12.45 3.71
CA ASP A 36 14.74 11.33 4.62
C ASP A 36 15.06 10.06 3.83
N SER A 37 15.93 9.22 4.40
CA SER A 37 16.20 7.89 3.86
C SER A 37 16.66 6.95 4.94
N PHE A 38 16.23 5.69 4.87
CA PHE A 38 16.66 4.66 5.79
C PHE A 38 16.55 3.27 5.19
N VAL A 39 17.25 2.34 5.78
CA VAL A 39 17.14 0.91 5.50
C VAL A 39 16.31 0.27 6.59
N LEU A 40 15.29 -0.50 6.17
CA LEU A 40 14.46 -1.31 7.03
C LEU A 40 15.07 -2.72 7.10
N PRO A 41 15.57 -3.17 8.25
CA PRO A 41 16.17 -4.51 8.39
C PRO A 41 15.15 -5.61 8.11
N ILE A 42 15.66 -6.81 7.83
CA ILE A 42 14.81 -8.00 7.69
C ILE A 42 13.94 -8.22 8.95
N ARG A 43 12.72 -8.75 8.74
CA ARG A 43 11.79 -9.13 9.83
C ARG A 43 11.53 -7.99 10.84
N SER A 44 11.48 -6.77 10.33
CA SER A 44 11.24 -5.59 11.15
C SER A 44 10.18 -4.68 10.55
N GLY A 45 9.74 -3.69 11.32
CA GLY A 45 8.82 -2.66 10.88
C GLY A 45 9.26 -1.28 11.34
N ARG A 46 8.97 -0.26 10.54
CA ARG A 46 9.20 1.14 10.88
C ARG A 46 8.07 2.00 10.35
N ALA A 47 7.70 3.03 11.13
CA ALA A 47 6.79 4.07 10.71
C ALA A 47 7.55 5.39 10.50
N TRP A 48 7.05 6.21 9.55
CA TRP A 48 7.58 7.54 9.23
C TRP A 48 6.47 8.41 8.64
N THR A 49 6.75 9.69 8.47
CA THR A 49 5.79 10.64 7.87
C THR A 49 6.20 11.04 6.47
N VAL A 50 5.21 11.24 5.60
CA VAL A 50 5.39 11.79 4.25
C VAL A 50 4.45 12.98 4.10
N PRO A 51 4.96 14.23 4.03
CA PRO A 51 4.11 15.41 3.84
C PRO A 51 3.38 15.38 2.49
N ALA A 52 2.21 16.02 2.44
CA ALA A 52 1.47 16.22 1.20
C ALA A 52 2.37 16.88 0.13
N GLY A 53 2.22 16.46 -1.12
CA GLY A 53 3.04 16.94 -2.22
C GLY A 53 4.47 16.38 -2.27
N HIS A 54 4.81 15.44 -1.41
CA HIS A 54 6.11 14.76 -1.41
C HIS A 54 6.00 13.38 -2.06
N VAL A 55 7.14 12.85 -2.46
CA VAL A 55 7.26 11.51 -3.05
C VAL A 55 7.95 10.58 -2.08
N CYS A 56 7.45 9.35 -1.96
CA CYS A 56 8.08 8.28 -1.21
C CYS A 56 8.37 7.11 -2.13
N ARG A 57 9.60 6.59 -2.08
CA ARG A 57 10.06 5.45 -2.84
C ARG A 57 10.44 4.30 -1.90
N LEU A 58 9.91 3.12 -2.19
CA LEU A 58 10.23 1.86 -1.53
C LEU A 58 11.11 1.05 -2.46
N VAL A 59 12.27 0.58 -2.00
CA VAL A 59 13.32 0.00 -2.86
C VAL A 59 13.72 -1.38 -2.37
N ALA A 60 13.80 -2.34 -3.28
CA ALA A 60 14.42 -3.65 -3.08
C ALA A 60 15.96 -3.50 -3.19
N ILE A 61 16.65 -3.14 -2.10
CA ILE A 61 18.05 -2.69 -2.16
C ILE A 61 19.08 -3.81 -2.35
N GLU A 62 18.77 -5.03 -1.94
CA GLU A 62 19.69 -6.17 -2.05
C GLU A 62 19.16 -7.30 -2.93
N GLY A 63 17.89 -7.29 -3.27
CA GLY A 63 17.21 -8.32 -4.05
C GLY A 63 15.73 -8.38 -3.72
N PRO A 64 15.01 -9.43 -4.19
CA PRO A 64 13.58 -9.54 -3.96
C PRO A 64 13.25 -9.62 -2.46
N GLN A 65 12.26 -8.84 -2.05
CA GLN A 65 11.73 -8.81 -0.69
C GLN A 65 10.31 -8.26 -0.73
N VAL A 66 9.37 -8.94 -0.12
CA VAL A 66 8.01 -8.44 0.05
C VAL A 66 7.95 -7.46 1.22
N GLY A 67 7.25 -6.35 1.03
CA GLY A 67 6.97 -5.36 2.06
C GLY A 67 5.48 -5.08 2.21
N ASP A 68 5.00 -5.03 3.45
CA ASP A 68 3.60 -4.75 3.76
C ASP A 68 3.46 -3.30 4.22
N LEU A 69 2.80 -2.48 3.38
CA LEU A 69 2.64 -1.04 3.59
C LEU A 69 1.26 -0.70 4.13
N ASN A 70 1.24 -0.02 5.27
CA ASN A 70 0.05 0.67 5.80
C ASN A 70 0.18 2.19 5.63
N LEU A 71 -0.96 2.88 5.39
CA LEU A 71 -1.06 4.33 5.26
C LEU A 71 -2.23 4.87 6.09
N TRP A 72 -1.99 5.95 6.82
CA TRP A 72 -2.99 6.73 7.55
C TRP A 72 -2.84 8.21 7.21
N SER A 73 -3.94 8.96 7.33
CA SER A 73 -3.84 10.41 7.45
C SER A 73 -3.09 10.75 8.74
N LEU A 74 -2.06 11.58 8.65
CA LEU A 74 -1.24 11.97 9.80
C LEU A 74 -2.05 12.70 10.86
N GLN A 75 -3.03 13.51 10.45
CA GLN A 75 -3.88 14.29 11.36
C GLN A 75 -5.03 13.50 11.95
N ASN A 76 -5.45 12.40 11.27
CA ASN A 76 -6.60 11.60 11.69
C ASN A 76 -6.45 10.13 11.29
N PRO A 77 -5.89 9.29 12.15
CA PRO A 77 -5.64 7.87 11.82
C PRO A 77 -6.90 7.02 11.60
N ARG A 78 -8.11 7.54 11.84
CA ARG A 78 -9.35 6.89 11.42
C ARG A 78 -9.51 6.90 9.89
N GLU A 79 -8.91 7.88 9.22
CA GLU A 79 -8.75 7.92 7.78
C GLU A 79 -7.50 7.14 7.41
N ARG A 80 -7.68 5.94 6.86
CA ARG A 80 -6.61 4.99 6.57
C ARG A 80 -6.85 4.27 5.25
N PHE A 81 -5.84 3.65 4.71
CA PHE A 81 -5.90 2.90 3.47
C PHE A 81 -6.96 1.79 3.53
N TRP A 82 -7.72 1.66 2.45
CA TRP A 82 -8.77 0.67 2.29
C TRP A 82 -8.53 -0.19 1.05
N ALA A 83 -7.89 -1.34 1.23
CA ALA A 83 -7.49 -2.24 0.14
C ALA A 83 -8.69 -2.68 -0.71
N ALA A 84 -9.80 -3.09 -0.10
CA ALA A 84 -10.99 -3.54 -0.84
C ALA A 84 -11.60 -2.43 -1.71
N ARG A 85 -11.63 -1.18 -1.24
CA ARG A 85 -12.14 -0.05 -2.05
C ARG A 85 -11.16 0.34 -3.14
N THR A 86 -9.87 0.35 -2.86
CA THR A 86 -8.82 0.55 -3.86
C THR A 86 -8.94 -0.47 -4.97
N ARG A 87 -9.09 -1.74 -4.65
CA ARG A 87 -9.30 -2.83 -5.62
C ARG A 87 -10.53 -2.61 -6.50
N GLN A 88 -11.64 -2.15 -5.93
CA GLN A 88 -12.87 -1.89 -6.69
C GLN A 88 -12.76 -0.69 -7.62
N LEU A 89 -12.10 0.39 -7.15
CA LEU A 89 -11.99 1.65 -7.91
C LEU A 89 -10.84 1.64 -8.90
N GLN A 90 -9.80 0.85 -8.64
CA GLN A 90 -8.61 0.75 -9.47
C GLN A 90 -8.48 -0.69 -10.01
N ARG A 91 -7.68 -1.51 -9.33
CA ARG A 91 -7.44 -2.91 -9.69
C ARG A 91 -6.90 -3.69 -8.48
N ALA A 92 -6.89 -5.02 -8.61
CA ALA A 92 -6.39 -5.90 -7.55
C ALA A 92 -4.87 -5.80 -7.33
N HIS A 93 -4.12 -5.50 -8.38
CA HIS A 93 -2.68 -5.28 -8.36
C HIS A 93 -2.43 -3.89 -8.91
N VAL A 94 -2.04 -2.98 -8.02
CA VAL A 94 -1.88 -1.56 -8.35
C VAL A 94 -0.52 -1.27 -8.97
N SER A 95 -0.45 -0.28 -9.86
CA SER A 95 0.77 0.14 -10.54
C SER A 95 0.71 1.64 -10.87
N THR A 96 1.60 2.13 -11.70
CA THR A 96 1.71 3.54 -12.09
C THR A 96 0.35 4.16 -12.45
N HIS A 97 0.06 5.29 -11.84
CA HIS A 97 -1.18 6.09 -11.91
C HIS A 97 -2.39 5.51 -11.15
N ASP A 98 -2.28 4.35 -10.49
CA ASP A 98 -3.33 3.91 -9.57
C ASP A 98 -3.27 4.70 -8.26
N ARG A 99 -4.44 4.93 -7.66
CA ARG A 99 -4.61 5.66 -6.40
C ARG A 99 -4.91 4.71 -5.25
N LEU A 100 -4.33 4.98 -4.08
CA LEU A 100 -4.60 4.29 -2.84
C LEU A 100 -5.66 5.07 -2.06
N TRP A 101 -6.83 4.48 -1.89
CA TRP A 101 -8.02 5.15 -1.37
C TRP A 101 -8.20 4.99 0.13
N SER A 102 -8.74 6.04 0.77
CA SER A 102 -9.05 6.04 2.20
C SER A 102 -10.43 5.46 2.53
N THR A 103 -10.60 5.16 3.82
CA THR A 103 -11.86 4.67 4.41
C THR A 103 -12.96 5.71 4.39
N LEU A 104 -14.24 5.24 4.52
CA LEU A 104 -15.37 6.13 4.77
C LEU A 104 -15.26 6.75 6.17
N PRO A 105 -15.78 7.95 6.34
CA PRO A 105 -16.54 8.77 5.40
C PRO A 105 -15.67 9.65 4.50
N TYR A 106 -14.36 9.57 4.58
CA TYR A 106 -13.42 10.47 3.88
C TYR A 106 -13.37 10.20 2.39
N LEU A 107 -13.14 8.95 1.99
CA LEU A 107 -13.11 8.43 0.61
C LEU A 107 -12.41 9.40 -0.36
N ARG A 108 -11.13 9.62 -0.14
CA ARG A 108 -10.23 10.38 -1.04
C ARG A 108 -8.94 9.59 -1.27
N PRO A 109 -8.18 9.91 -2.33
CA PRO A 109 -6.85 9.36 -2.48
C PRO A 109 -5.95 9.76 -1.32
N LEU A 110 -5.26 8.79 -0.71
CA LEU A 110 -4.16 9.02 0.23
C LEU A 110 -2.85 9.23 -0.53
N ALA A 111 -2.66 8.44 -1.57
CA ALA A 111 -1.48 8.46 -2.41
C ALA A 111 -1.82 8.08 -3.85
N THR A 112 -1.02 8.57 -4.81
CA THR A 112 -1.04 8.15 -6.21
C THR A 112 0.32 7.55 -6.56
N ILE A 113 0.35 6.34 -7.14
CA ILE A 113 1.59 5.70 -7.58
C ILE A 113 2.11 6.47 -8.79
N THR A 114 3.32 7.03 -8.67
CA THR A 114 3.96 7.82 -9.73
C THR A 114 4.86 7.00 -10.60
N ASN A 115 5.52 5.97 -10.04
CA ASN A 115 6.41 5.12 -10.80
C ASN A 115 6.50 3.73 -10.17
N ASP A 116 6.53 2.71 -11.00
CA ASP A 116 6.63 1.32 -10.63
C ASP A 116 7.60 0.63 -11.60
N SER A 117 8.76 0.22 -11.12
CA SER A 117 9.77 -0.44 -11.96
C SER A 117 9.31 -1.82 -12.46
N LEU A 118 8.29 -2.41 -11.84
CA LEU A 118 7.69 -3.68 -12.22
C LEU A 118 6.41 -3.54 -13.05
N ALA A 119 6.06 -2.33 -13.50
CA ALA A 119 4.85 -2.08 -14.30
C ALA A 119 4.76 -2.99 -15.55
N GLU A 120 5.90 -3.27 -16.18
CA GLU A 120 5.99 -4.13 -17.37
C GLU A 120 5.96 -5.63 -17.07
N TYR A 121 5.99 -6.05 -15.79
CA TYR A 121 5.83 -7.46 -15.42
C TYR A 121 4.49 -8.03 -15.91
N GLY A 122 3.44 -7.23 -15.83
CA GLY A 122 2.12 -7.55 -16.36
C GLY A 122 1.47 -8.74 -15.65
N VAL A 123 1.08 -9.75 -16.40
CA VAL A 123 0.49 -11.02 -15.95
C VAL A 123 1.41 -12.15 -16.37
N ASP A 124 1.83 -12.98 -15.45
CA ASP A 124 2.61 -14.17 -15.76
C ASP A 124 1.76 -15.34 -16.27
N GLY A 125 2.42 -16.45 -16.64
CA GLY A 125 1.74 -17.61 -17.22
C GLY A 125 0.76 -18.34 -16.29
N GLU A 126 0.77 -18.01 -14.98
CA GLU A 126 -0.12 -18.59 -13.96
C GLU A 126 -1.15 -17.57 -13.46
N GLY A 127 -1.17 -16.37 -14.05
CA GLY A 127 -2.09 -15.30 -13.66
C GLY A 127 -1.57 -14.41 -12.53
N GLY A 128 -0.31 -14.58 -12.12
CA GLY A 128 0.32 -13.78 -11.07
C GLY A 128 0.61 -12.35 -11.54
N ARG A 129 0.44 -11.39 -10.63
CA ARG A 129 0.77 -9.95 -10.80
C ARG A 129 1.36 -9.41 -9.50
N VAL A 130 1.98 -8.24 -9.58
CA VAL A 130 2.65 -7.61 -8.43
C VAL A 130 1.90 -6.41 -7.86
N HIS A 131 2.25 -6.07 -6.62
CA HIS A 131 1.66 -5.00 -5.79
C HIS A 131 0.20 -5.27 -5.42
N ASP A 132 0.05 -6.29 -4.60
CA ASP A 132 -1.20 -6.95 -4.29
C ASP A 132 -2.06 -6.19 -3.27
N THR A 133 -3.36 -6.13 -3.53
CA THR A 133 -4.42 -5.70 -2.61
C THR A 133 -5.47 -6.79 -2.34
N LEU A 134 -5.26 -8.02 -2.85
CA LEU A 134 -6.17 -9.16 -2.64
C LEU A 134 -5.96 -9.77 -1.26
N GLY A 135 -4.69 -10.04 -0.93
CA GLY A 135 -4.28 -10.61 0.32
C GLY A 135 -4.23 -9.58 1.45
N SER A 136 -4.08 -10.09 2.65
CA SER A 136 -3.76 -9.33 3.83
C SER A 136 -2.32 -9.60 4.26
N ARG A 137 -1.86 -8.91 5.28
CA ARG A 137 -0.55 -9.16 5.92
C ARG A 137 -0.53 -10.52 6.61
N CYS A 138 0.64 -11.15 6.71
CA CYS A 138 0.83 -12.28 7.61
C CYS A 138 0.71 -11.82 9.07
N ASP A 139 0.19 -12.70 9.95
CA ASP A 139 -0.11 -12.36 11.34
C ASP A 139 0.22 -13.54 12.29
N PRO A 140 0.42 -13.27 13.59
CA PRO A 140 0.77 -14.28 14.57
C PRO A 140 -0.40 -15.24 14.90
N TYR A 141 -1.64 -14.83 14.68
CA TYR A 141 -2.83 -15.63 14.99
C TYR A 141 -3.00 -16.78 14.01
N VAL A 142 -2.90 -16.49 12.70
CA VAL A 142 -2.90 -17.52 11.66
C VAL A 142 -1.68 -18.42 11.80
N ASN A 143 -0.49 -17.86 12.10
CA ASN A 143 0.68 -18.69 12.38
C ASN A 143 0.40 -19.66 13.52
N ARG A 144 -0.10 -19.20 14.65
CA ARG A 144 -0.47 -20.06 15.81
C ARG A 144 -1.52 -21.10 15.45
N MET A 145 -2.52 -20.72 14.66
CA MET A 145 -3.58 -21.61 14.21
C MET A 145 -3.04 -22.76 13.35
N LEU A 146 -2.07 -22.48 12.47
CA LEU A 146 -1.53 -23.44 11.51
C LEU A 146 -0.40 -24.30 12.09
N THR A 147 0.44 -23.77 12.99
CA THR A 147 1.65 -24.42 13.49
C THR A 147 1.55 -24.86 14.95
N GLY A 148 0.66 -24.24 15.73
CA GLY A 148 0.62 -24.39 17.18
C GLY A 148 1.72 -23.60 17.92
N GLU A 149 2.54 -22.81 17.22
CA GLU A 149 3.68 -22.08 17.76
C GLU A 149 3.48 -20.58 17.69
N ASP A 150 4.02 -19.85 18.66
CA ASP A 150 4.06 -18.39 18.65
C ASP A 150 5.23 -17.91 17.79
N PHE A 151 4.99 -16.84 17.03
CA PHE A 151 6.00 -16.22 16.17
C PHE A 151 5.77 -14.71 16.15
N ASP A 152 6.76 -13.91 16.56
CA ASP A 152 6.62 -12.47 16.81
C ASP A 152 7.10 -11.59 15.65
N PHE A 153 7.47 -12.16 14.51
CA PHE A 153 7.96 -11.44 13.34
C PHE A 153 7.00 -11.32 12.16
N PRO A 154 5.75 -11.86 12.18
CA PRO A 154 4.80 -11.55 11.12
C PRO A 154 4.62 -10.06 10.92
N CYS A 155 4.24 -9.66 9.71
CA CYS A 155 4.09 -8.25 9.35
C CYS A 155 3.10 -7.51 10.24
N HIS A 156 2.04 -8.16 10.71
CA HIS A 156 1.11 -7.59 11.68
C HIS A 156 1.82 -7.17 12.98
N SER A 157 2.65 -8.04 13.55
CA SER A 157 3.43 -7.74 14.76
C SER A 157 4.46 -6.64 14.53
N ASN A 158 5.15 -6.67 13.37
CA ASN A 158 6.12 -5.65 12.99
C ASN A 158 5.47 -4.26 12.86
N LEU A 159 4.32 -4.19 12.15
CA LEU A 159 3.55 -2.95 11.98
C LEU A 159 3.01 -2.45 13.32
N THR A 160 2.47 -3.35 14.17
CA THR A 160 2.01 -2.99 15.51
C THR A 160 3.12 -2.29 16.30
N ARG A 161 4.30 -2.90 16.39
CA ARG A 161 5.45 -2.27 17.08
C ARG A 161 5.86 -0.93 16.46
N ALA A 162 5.81 -0.83 15.13
CA ALA A 162 6.21 0.38 14.42
C ALA A 162 5.33 1.59 14.71
N VAL A 163 4.03 1.39 14.97
CA VAL A 163 3.08 2.50 15.15
C VAL A 163 2.86 2.90 16.61
N LEU A 164 3.30 2.10 17.59
CA LEU A 164 3.20 2.44 19.02
C LEU A 164 3.71 3.84 19.36
N PRO A 165 4.86 4.32 18.83
CA PRO A 165 5.36 5.67 19.11
C PRO A 165 4.43 6.79 18.63
N TYR A 166 3.49 6.49 17.73
CA TYR A 166 2.49 7.41 17.21
C TYR A 166 1.14 7.34 17.95
N GLY A 167 1.09 6.60 19.07
CA GLY A 167 -0.13 6.42 19.87
C GLY A 167 -1.16 5.50 19.23
N LEU A 168 -0.79 4.75 18.20
CA LEU A 168 -1.62 3.72 17.57
C LEU A 168 -1.36 2.36 18.22
N THR A 169 -2.27 1.42 18.00
CA THR A 169 -2.25 0.09 18.61
C THR A 169 -2.44 -0.99 17.55
N GLU A 170 -2.45 -2.24 17.95
CA GLU A 170 -2.78 -3.38 17.08
C GLU A 170 -4.11 -3.21 16.36
N PHE A 171 -5.12 -2.60 16.98
CA PHE A 171 -6.44 -2.36 16.38
C PHE A 171 -6.43 -1.36 15.22
N ASP A 172 -5.36 -0.60 15.09
CA ASP A 172 -5.19 0.39 14.02
C ASP A 172 -4.52 -0.21 12.77
N ILE A 173 -3.94 -1.43 12.90
CA ILE A 173 -3.32 -2.14 11.78
C ILE A 173 -4.42 -2.69 10.88
N HIS A 174 -4.50 -2.16 9.67
CA HIS A 174 -5.50 -2.52 8.66
C HIS A 174 -4.87 -3.33 7.51
N ASP A 175 -5.67 -3.69 6.50
CA ASP A 175 -5.16 -4.35 5.30
C ASP A 175 -4.08 -3.50 4.63
N VAL A 176 -3.10 -4.18 4.08
CA VAL A 176 -1.88 -3.58 3.54
C VAL A 176 -1.92 -3.50 2.02
N LEU A 177 -1.06 -2.67 1.44
CA LEU A 177 -0.54 -2.91 0.11
C LEU A 177 0.67 -3.83 0.23
N ASN A 178 0.59 -5.02 -0.36
CA ASN A 178 1.70 -5.98 -0.40
C ASN A 178 2.65 -5.60 -1.55
N VAL A 179 3.68 -4.81 -1.23
CA VAL A 179 4.63 -4.29 -2.20
C VAL A 179 5.60 -5.39 -2.63
N PHE A 180 5.85 -5.53 -3.93
CA PHE A 180 6.67 -6.57 -4.56
C PHE A 180 6.13 -8.00 -4.43
N GLN A 181 4.96 -8.20 -3.85
CA GLN A 181 4.34 -9.52 -3.74
C GLN A 181 3.65 -9.91 -5.04
N CYS A 182 3.98 -11.10 -5.55
CA CYS A 182 3.31 -11.68 -6.72
C CYS A 182 2.20 -12.63 -6.28
N THR A 183 0.97 -12.34 -6.72
CA THR A 183 -0.22 -13.10 -6.30
C THR A 183 -1.25 -13.19 -7.41
N GLY A 184 -2.25 -14.02 -7.19
CA GLY A 184 -3.42 -14.13 -8.07
C GLY A 184 -4.50 -15.02 -7.47
N LEU A 185 -5.52 -15.30 -8.27
CA LEU A 185 -6.54 -16.30 -7.98
C LEU A 185 -6.37 -17.44 -9.00
N ASN A 186 -6.33 -18.67 -8.50
CA ASN A 186 -6.25 -19.86 -9.38
C ASN A 186 -7.61 -20.17 -10.00
N GLN A 187 -7.68 -21.24 -10.80
CA GLN A 187 -8.91 -21.68 -11.48
C GLN A 187 -10.07 -22.10 -10.54
N HIS A 188 -9.78 -22.26 -9.23
CA HIS A 188 -10.75 -22.57 -8.19
C HIS A 188 -11.12 -21.35 -7.34
N ASP A 189 -10.72 -20.13 -7.79
CA ASP A 189 -10.93 -18.87 -7.07
C ASP A 189 -10.18 -18.81 -5.72
N GLU A 190 -9.11 -19.60 -5.56
CA GLU A 190 -8.27 -19.62 -4.37
C GLU A 190 -7.07 -18.67 -4.55
N TYR A 191 -6.77 -17.90 -3.49
CA TYR A 191 -5.64 -17.00 -3.46
C TYR A 191 -4.32 -17.77 -3.43
N PHE A 192 -3.40 -17.41 -4.31
CA PHE A 192 -2.05 -17.95 -4.32
C PHE A 192 -0.99 -16.85 -4.23
N MET A 193 0.16 -17.22 -3.68
CA MET A 193 1.37 -16.39 -3.63
C MET A 193 2.50 -17.10 -4.36
N LYS A 194 3.37 -16.32 -5.01
CA LYS A 194 4.56 -16.79 -5.71
C LYS A 194 5.79 -15.99 -5.27
N ALA A 195 6.97 -16.51 -5.61
CA ALA A 195 8.21 -15.77 -5.46
C ALA A 195 8.11 -14.39 -6.15
N SER A 196 8.54 -13.37 -5.42
CA SER A 196 8.59 -12.00 -5.94
C SER A 196 9.48 -11.90 -7.16
N PRO A 197 9.04 -11.27 -8.26
CA PRO A 197 9.86 -11.06 -9.44
C PRO A 197 10.84 -9.88 -9.28
N ALA A 198 10.76 -9.13 -8.18
CA ALA A 198 11.61 -7.97 -7.95
C ALA A 198 13.09 -8.35 -7.96
N LYS A 199 13.91 -7.40 -8.35
CA LYS A 199 15.38 -7.50 -8.39
C LYS A 199 15.97 -6.38 -7.56
N ARG A 200 17.26 -6.46 -7.31
CA ARG A 200 18.00 -5.37 -6.69
C ARG A 200 17.83 -4.08 -7.49
N GLY A 201 17.40 -3.02 -6.82
CA GLY A 201 17.14 -1.71 -7.40
C GLY A 201 15.71 -1.49 -7.87
N ASP A 202 14.86 -2.52 -7.92
CA ASP A 202 13.43 -2.33 -8.19
C ASP A 202 12.75 -1.51 -7.11
N PHE A 203 11.76 -0.72 -7.52
CA PHE A 203 11.09 0.20 -6.60
C PHE A 203 9.61 0.40 -6.95
N LEU A 204 8.84 0.75 -5.94
CA LEU A 204 7.51 1.35 -6.05
C LEU A 204 7.57 2.76 -5.47
N GLU A 205 7.10 3.74 -6.23
CA GLU A 205 7.10 5.15 -5.86
C GLU A 205 5.70 5.71 -5.82
N PHE A 206 5.35 6.46 -4.78
CA PHE A 206 4.07 7.13 -4.66
C PHE A 206 4.21 8.60 -4.25
N PHE A 207 3.29 9.40 -4.73
CA PHE A 207 3.10 10.81 -4.35
C PHE A 207 2.05 10.87 -3.25
N ALA A 208 2.35 11.56 -2.14
CA ALA A 208 1.43 11.75 -1.02
C ALA A 208 0.40 12.83 -1.35
N GLU A 209 -0.86 12.46 -1.42
CA GLU A 209 -1.96 13.39 -1.70
C GLU A 209 -2.36 14.21 -0.49
N ILE A 210 -2.12 13.69 0.70
CA ILE A 210 -2.31 14.35 2.00
C ILE A 210 -1.08 14.08 2.86
N ASP A 211 -0.97 14.71 4.02
CA ASP A 211 0.06 14.35 4.99
C ASP A 211 -0.20 12.93 5.50
N LEU A 212 0.79 12.04 5.32
CA LEU A 212 0.68 10.62 5.64
C LEU A 212 1.53 10.23 6.85
N LEU A 213 0.98 9.37 7.67
CA LEU A 213 1.74 8.41 8.47
C LEU A 213 1.82 7.12 7.65
N CYS A 214 3.03 6.66 7.39
CA CYS A 214 3.31 5.41 6.69
C CYS A 214 3.95 4.42 7.66
N ALA A 215 3.67 3.12 7.50
CA ALA A 215 4.42 2.06 8.15
C ALA A 215 4.66 0.92 7.18
N LEU A 216 5.89 0.40 7.15
CA LEU A 216 6.31 -0.70 6.31
C LEU A 216 6.88 -1.82 7.18
N SER A 217 6.52 -3.07 6.86
CA SER A 217 7.15 -4.27 7.40
C SER A 217 7.92 -4.99 6.31
N THR A 218 9.14 -5.41 6.57
CA THR A 218 9.83 -6.43 5.76
C THR A 218 9.25 -7.80 6.11
N CYS A 219 8.56 -8.41 5.13
CA CYS A 219 7.88 -9.70 5.34
C CYS A 219 8.86 -10.78 5.81
N PRO A 220 8.55 -11.54 6.89
CA PRO A 220 9.41 -12.64 7.35
C PRO A 220 9.51 -13.80 6.36
N GLY A 221 8.61 -13.86 5.36
CA GLY A 221 8.68 -14.79 4.25
C GLY A 221 9.68 -14.41 3.16
N GLY A 222 10.36 -13.27 3.29
CA GLY A 222 11.37 -12.82 2.34
C GLY A 222 10.78 -12.54 0.96
N ASP A 223 11.29 -13.24 -0.03
CA ASP A 223 10.80 -13.15 -1.41
C ASP A 223 9.64 -14.12 -1.74
N LEU A 224 9.17 -14.91 -0.76
CA LEU A 224 8.15 -15.95 -0.87
C LEU A 224 8.52 -17.15 -1.76
N SER A 225 9.78 -17.33 -2.11
CA SER A 225 10.26 -18.55 -2.81
C SER A 225 10.29 -19.78 -1.89
N VAL A 226 10.26 -19.54 -0.57
CA VAL A 226 10.21 -20.57 0.47
C VAL A 226 8.87 -20.44 1.21
N PRO A 227 8.05 -21.50 1.27
CA PRO A 227 6.78 -21.44 1.97
C PRO A 227 6.98 -21.32 3.49
N LEU A 228 6.18 -20.44 4.12
CA LEU A 228 6.14 -20.29 5.58
C LEU A 228 5.33 -21.40 6.26
N TRP A 229 4.35 -21.96 5.55
CA TRP A 229 3.42 -22.96 6.08
C TRP A 229 3.21 -24.09 5.08
N GLY A 230 2.77 -25.25 5.59
CA GLY A 230 2.44 -26.42 4.76
C GLY A 230 3.63 -27.26 4.35
N PRO A 231 3.46 -28.12 3.34
CA PRO A 231 4.52 -29.00 2.87
C PRO A 231 5.74 -28.22 2.36
N GLY A 232 6.92 -28.55 2.86
CA GLY A 232 8.17 -27.87 2.52
C GLY A 232 8.42 -26.55 3.26
N ALA A 233 7.56 -26.21 4.24
CA ALA A 233 7.76 -25.05 5.10
C ALA A 233 9.08 -25.16 5.87
N ARG A 234 9.83 -24.08 5.90
CA ARG A 234 11.05 -23.92 6.69
C ARG A 234 11.26 -22.44 6.98
N ASP A 235 12.19 -22.13 7.86
CA ASP A 235 12.56 -20.72 8.10
C ASP A 235 13.16 -20.11 6.82
N PRO A 236 12.51 -19.09 6.21
CA PRO A 236 12.97 -18.47 4.97
C PRO A 236 14.04 -17.41 5.18
N LEU A 237 14.76 -17.41 6.30
CA LEU A 237 15.74 -16.35 6.66
C LEU A 237 16.76 -16.12 5.55
N GLU A 238 17.16 -17.14 4.82
CA GLU A 238 18.11 -17.06 3.71
C GLU A 238 17.65 -16.24 2.52
N VAL A 239 16.30 -16.10 2.35
CA VAL A 239 15.67 -15.31 1.29
C VAL A 239 15.08 -13.99 1.78
N CYS A 240 15.30 -13.64 3.05
CA CYS A 240 14.95 -12.31 3.58
C CYS A 240 16.02 -11.28 3.22
N ARG A 241 15.58 -10.10 2.78
CA ARG A 241 16.44 -8.97 2.43
C ARG A 241 15.89 -7.69 3.07
N PRO A 242 16.72 -6.68 3.32
CA PRO A 242 16.25 -5.38 3.76
C PRO A 242 15.56 -4.61 2.61
N LEU A 243 14.67 -3.68 2.99
CA LEU A 243 14.08 -2.72 2.09
C LEU A 243 14.61 -1.31 2.36
N GLY A 244 14.74 -0.50 1.31
CA GLY A 244 15.05 0.91 1.40
C GLY A 244 13.78 1.75 1.37
N VAL A 245 13.80 2.87 2.08
CA VAL A 245 12.77 3.92 2.02
C VAL A 245 13.48 5.25 1.77
N GLU A 246 12.97 6.01 0.82
CA GLU A 246 13.47 7.33 0.44
C GLU A 246 12.29 8.29 0.36
N VAL A 247 12.39 9.46 1.00
CA VAL A 247 11.37 10.51 0.94
C VAL A 247 11.96 11.75 0.28
N TYR A 248 11.28 12.23 -0.75
CA TYR A 248 11.73 13.37 -1.54
C TYR A 248 10.75 14.53 -1.46
N ARG A 249 11.26 15.72 -1.21
CA ARG A 249 10.55 16.96 -1.46
C ARG A 249 10.56 17.24 -2.95
N VAL A 250 9.38 17.46 -3.51
CA VAL A 250 9.20 17.91 -4.89
C VAL A 250 9.34 19.44 -4.93
N ALA A 251 10.02 19.98 -5.96
CA ALA A 251 10.17 21.42 -6.11
C ALA A 251 8.80 22.12 -6.25
N PRO A 252 8.56 23.24 -5.55
CA PRO A 252 7.23 23.88 -5.50
C PRO A 252 6.63 24.20 -6.89
N GLN A 253 7.48 24.55 -7.86
CA GLN A 253 7.02 24.82 -9.23
C GLN A 253 6.42 23.61 -9.93
N MET A 254 6.81 22.38 -9.53
CA MET A 254 6.26 21.13 -10.05
C MET A 254 4.85 20.87 -9.53
N LEU A 255 4.48 21.46 -8.38
CA LEU A 255 3.17 21.32 -7.75
C LEU A 255 2.14 22.34 -8.27
N HIS A 256 2.53 23.18 -9.25
CA HIS A 256 1.60 24.17 -9.80
C HIS A 256 0.35 23.50 -10.39
N GLY A 257 -0.83 23.92 -9.93
CA GLY A 257 -2.12 23.35 -10.35
C GLY A 257 -2.55 22.11 -9.57
N TRP A 258 -1.70 21.54 -8.72
CA TRP A 258 -2.09 20.46 -7.81
C TRP A 258 -2.63 21.04 -6.48
N ALA A 259 -3.63 20.38 -5.95
CA ALA A 259 -4.14 20.64 -4.61
C ALA A 259 -4.46 19.29 -3.93
N SER A 260 -4.26 19.24 -2.62
CA SER A 260 -4.63 18.07 -1.81
C SER A 260 -6.13 17.77 -1.97
N PRO A 261 -6.52 16.52 -2.22
CA PRO A 261 -7.93 16.20 -2.44
C PRO A 261 -8.75 16.36 -1.16
N GLU A 262 -9.90 16.99 -1.30
CA GLU A 262 -10.87 17.09 -0.20
C GLU A 262 -11.57 15.74 0.06
N PRO A 263 -12.01 15.47 1.29
CA PRO A 263 -12.86 14.33 1.58
C PRO A 263 -14.15 14.34 0.78
N ALA A 264 -14.73 13.16 0.53
CA ALA A 264 -16.00 13.03 -0.19
C ALA A 264 -17.10 13.91 0.44
N ALA A 265 -17.81 14.65 -0.41
CA ALA A 265 -18.78 15.67 0.02
C ALA A 265 -20.17 15.09 0.36
N TYR A 266 -20.24 13.84 0.86
CA TYR A 266 -21.50 13.29 1.31
C TYR A 266 -22.01 14.00 2.58
N ARG A 267 -23.16 14.63 2.51
CA ARG A 267 -23.74 15.45 3.58
C ARG A 267 -25.14 15.03 4.02
N ASN A 268 -25.65 13.91 3.48
CA ASN A 268 -26.92 13.37 3.89
C ASN A 268 -26.82 12.57 5.19
N THR A 269 -27.95 12.33 5.83
CA THR A 269 -28.06 11.61 7.10
C THR A 269 -28.30 10.10 6.92
N HIS A 270 -27.85 9.50 5.82
CA HIS A 270 -28.10 8.08 5.46
C HIS A 270 -29.59 7.69 5.45
N GLY A 271 -30.46 8.65 5.09
CA GLY A 271 -31.92 8.45 5.15
C GLY A 271 -32.51 8.45 6.57
N MET A 272 -31.70 8.69 7.60
CA MET A 272 -32.20 8.80 8.96
C MET A 272 -32.98 10.11 9.13
N ARG A 273 -34.18 10.01 9.69
CA ARG A 273 -34.92 11.17 10.15
C ARG A 273 -34.44 11.53 11.55
N MET A 274 -33.73 12.63 11.70
CA MET A 274 -33.44 13.17 13.02
C MET A 274 -34.74 13.81 13.56
N PRO A 275 -35.24 13.40 14.75
CA PRO A 275 -36.36 14.07 15.38
C PRO A 275 -36.02 15.55 15.53
N ARG A 276 -36.92 16.44 15.11
CA ARG A 276 -36.77 17.84 15.43
C ARG A 276 -37.00 18.02 16.92
N TRP A 277 -36.24 18.93 17.53
CA TRP A 277 -36.40 19.25 18.95
C TRP A 277 -37.84 19.63 19.30
N GLU A 278 -38.55 20.22 18.32
CA GLU A 278 -39.96 20.64 18.41
C GLU A 278 -40.94 19.44 18.42
N ASP A 279 -40.49 18.25 18.07
CA ASP A 279 -41.28 17.01 18.03
C ASP A 279 -41.16 16.20 19.35
N GLN A 280 -40.43 16.70 20.36
CA GLN A 280 -40.29 16.12 21.70
C GLN A 280 -41.09 16.93 22.72
#